data_cf81fd67e1c1595445c170083ce6d003
#
_entry.id   cf81fd67e1c1595445c170083ce6d003
#
_cell.length_a   1.000
_cell.length_b   1.000
_cell.length_c   1.000
_cell.angle_alpha   90.00
_cell.angle_beta   90.00
_cell.angle_gamma   90.00
#
_symmetry.space_group_name_H-M   'P 1'
#
loop_
_entity.id
_entity.type
_entity.pdbx_description
1 polymer ?
#
loop_
_entity_poly.entity_id
_entity_poly.type
_entity_poly.pdbx_seq_one_letter_code
_entity_poly.pdbx_strand_id
1 'polypeptide(L)'
;PDVASMWHALRGTDYRLDLDIDKVMEAEAVFKDCMSDYFMPPEAKAVEPLIPWSPMPGGALTANTQMMRDNGILDRYPEVIDAMGEVVRLGGFGTSVTPVSQFYFQQAFNNVMFGKWEKFAEGYGKMILGYFGKTPVAPDSEIVKIASEKMGLEPTTESPLEMDEANPEKGVAPAVAKLEAEGLPVTDENTFIVAACGAKGISFLKGEMKTNVRKIDKEAPAATAGTGGACADKLTVNVGGDKFVVQFDGDKATVNGQSYDVAVTEGGDEAAPSSGGAGGAGTPLPAPMP
;
A
#
# COMPACT_ATOMS: atom_id res chain seq x y z
N PRO A 1 5.28 -8.62 12.36
CA PRO A 1 4.63 -8.80 13.67
C PRO A 1 5.09 -7.71 14.63
N ASP A 2 4.19 -7.23 15.47
CA ASP A 2 4.51 -6.28 16.53
C ASP A 2 5.17 -6.99 17.73
N VAL A 3 5.75 -6.21 18.65
CA VAL A 3 6.50 -6.74 19.80
C VAL A 3 5.60 -7.53 20.76
N ALA A 4 4.37 -7.07 20.99
CA ALA A 4 3.44 -7.75 21.88
C ALA A 4 3.01 -9.11 21.32
N SER A 5 2.72 -9.18 20.02
CA SER A 5 2.41 -10.45 19.33
C SER A 5 3.58 -11.43 19.39
N MET A 6 4.81 -10.97 19.21
CA MET A 6 6.01 -11.81 19.33
C MET A 6 6.21 -12.32 20.76
N TRP A 7 6.01 -11.45 21.76
CA TRP A 7 6.08 -11.84 23.16
C TRP A 7 5.07 -12.94 23.50
N HIS A 8 3.83 -12.80 23.02
CA HIS A 8 2.78 -13.81 23.21
C HIS A 8 3.11 -15.12 22.48
N ALA A 9 3.60 -15.04 21.24
CA ALA A 9 3.93 -16.23 20.44
C ALA A 9 5.07 -17.06 21.04
N LEU A 10 5.99 -16.43 21.75
CA LEU A 10 7.12 -17.11 22.39
C LEU A 10 6.80 -17.68 23.79
N ARG A 11 5.63 -17.35 24.36
CA ARG A 11 5.23 -17.87 25.66
C ARG A 11 5.10 -19.40 25.62
N GLY A 12 5.71 -20.06 26.62
CA GLY A 12 5.71 -21.51 26.72
C GLY A 12 6.75 -22.21 25.82
N THR A 13 7.61 -21.47 25.14
CA THR A 13 8.77 -21.99 24.41
C THR A 13 10.07 -21.74 25.17
N ASP A 14 11.19 -22.28 24.67
CA ASP A 14 12.53 -22.02 25.25
C ASP A 14 13.06 -20.62 24.93
N TYR A 15 12.36 -19.86 24.09
CA TYR A 15 12.71 -18.51 23.67
C TYR A 15 11.90 -17.48 24.42
N ARG A 16 12.52 -16.35 24.71
CA ARG A 16 11.82 -15.21 25.32
C ARG A 16 12.40 -13.89 24.83
N LEU A 17 11.57 -12.85 24.84
CA LEU A 17 12.03 -11.48 24.69
C LEU A 17 12.31 -10.94 26.12
N ASP A 18 13.51 -10.41 26.32
CA ASP A 18 13.91 -9.78 27.57
C ASP A 18 13.44 -8.32 27.59
N LEU A 19 12.16 -8.13 27.83
CA LEU A 19 11.50 -6.84 27.86
C LEU A 19 10.36 -6.84 28.89
N ASP A 20 10.03 -5.66 29.39
CA ASP A 20 8.88 -5.41 30.23
C ASP A 20 7.65 -5.20 29.36
N ILE A 21 6.80 -6.23 29.26
CA ILE A 21 5.63 -6.20 28.38
C ILE A 21 4.61 -5.15 28.81
N ASP A 22 4.49 -4.89 30.11
CA ASP A 22 3.52 -3.93 30.65
C ASP A 22 3.87 -2.51 30.19
N LYS A 23 5.17 -2.16 30.20
CA LYS A 23 5.65 -0.89 29.65
C LYS A 23 5.47 -0.78 28.14
N VAL A 24 5.63 -1.88 27.40
CA VAL A 24 5.35 -1.89 25.96
C VAL A 24 3.87 -1.62 25.70
N MET A 25 2.97 -2.27 26.45
CA MET A 25 1.53 -2.06 26.32
C MET A 25 1.10 -0.63 26.71
N GLU A 26 1.73 -0.06 27.74
CA GLU A 26 1.51 1.33 28.14
C GLU A 26 1.95 2.30 27.03
N ALA A 27 3.13 2.10 26.46
CA ALA A 27 3.63 2.89 25.34
C ALA A 27 2.72 2.78 24.11
N GLU A 28 2.22 1.58 23.79
CA GLU A 28 1.27 1.35 22.71
C GLU A 28 -0.04 2.12 22.93
N ALA A 29 -0.55 2.13 24.16
CA ALA A 29 -1.77 2.86 24.50
C ALA A 29 -1.60 4.38 24.26
N VAL A 30 -0.48 4.96 24.70
CA VAL A 30 -0.14 6.36 24.45
C VAL A 30 -0.02 6.65 22.96
N PHE A 31 0.63 5.76 22.20
CA PHE A 31 0.74 5.91 20.75
C PHE A 31 -0.62 5.85 20.05
N LYS A 32 -1.48 4.91 20.43
CA LYS A 32 -2.85 4.81 19.87
C LYS A 32 -3.68 6.05 20.14
N ASP A 33 -3.57 6.62 21.34
CA ASP A 33 -4.26 7.86 21.69
C ASP A 33 -3.76 9.01 20.81
N CYS A 34 -2.45 9.19 20.71
CA CYS A 34 -1.83 10.18 19.82
C CYS A 34 -2.26 10.03 18.36
N MET A 35 -2.27 8.79 17.87
CA MET A 35 -2.66 8.49 16.47
C MET A 35 -4.15 8.66 16.19
N SER A 36 -4.99 8.81 17.20
CA SER A 36 -6.42 9.07 17.03
C SER A 36 -6.72 10.38 16.31
N ASP A 37 -5.75 11.30 16.30
CA ASP A 37 -5.84 12.58 15.60
C ASP A 37 -5.50 12.50 14.11
N TYR A 38 -5.05 11.34 13.63
CA TYR A 38 -4.56 11.16 12.27
C TYR A 38 -5.38 10.13 11.50
N PHE A 39 -5.60 10.42 10.22
CA PHE A 39 -6.27 9.48 9.34
C PHE A 39 -5.38 8.25 9.10
N MET A 40 -5.93 7.07 9.38
CA MET A 40 -5.31 5.77 9.10
C MET A 40 -6.14 5.06 8.03
N PRO A 41 -5.56 4.71 6.87
CA PRO A 41 -6.29 3.97 5.83
C PRO A 41 -6.87 2.65 6.37
N PRO A 42 -8.09 2.28 5.98
CA PRO A 42 -8.73 1.04 6.45
C PRO A 42 -7.87 -0.20 6.19
N GLU A 43 -7.16 -0.25 5.07
CA GLU A 43 -6.29 -1.35 4.67
C GLU A 43 -5.15 -1.59 5.66
N ALA A 44 -4.69 -0.56 6.35
CA ALA A 44 -3.67 -0.68 7.40
C ALA A 44 -4.13 -1.53 8.60
N LYS A 45 -5.44 -1.69 8.77
CA LYS A 45 -6.08 -2.45 9.86
C LYS A 45 -6.68 -3.77 9.39
N ALA A 46 -6.75 -4.00 8.08
CA ALA A 46 -7.29 -5.21 7.51
C ALA A 46 -6.27 -6.35 7.53
N VAL A 47 -6.76 -7.57 7.68
CA VAL A 47 -5.98 -8.79 7.46
C VAL A 47 -6.15 -9.20 6.00
N GLU A 48 -5.03 -9.27 5.26
CA GLU A 48 -5.03 -9.70 3.87
C GLU A 48 -4.44 -11.11 3.77
N PRO A 49 -5.26 -12.13 3.48
CA PRO A 49 -4.80 -13.53 3.43
C PRO A 49 -3.85 -13.79 2.25
N LEU A 50 -3.83 -12.92 1.23
CA LEU A 50 -2.93 -13.03 0.08
C LEU A 50 -1.51 -12.51 0.34
N ILE A 51 -1.25 -11.84 1.48
CA ILE A 51 0.08 -11.33 1.83
C ILE A 51 1.20 -12.37 1.69
N PRO A 52 1.03 -13.65 2.08
CA PRO A 52 2.08 -14.65 1.88
C PRO A 52 2.45 -14.89 0.40
N TRP A 53 1.52 -14.68 -0.51
CA TRP A 53 1.70 -14.87 -1.96
C TRP A 53 2.09 -13.59 -2.69
N SER A 54 1.78 -12.46 -2.09
CA SER A 54 2.02 -11.13 -2.61
C SER A 54 2.71 -10.31 -1.52
N PRO A 55 4.05 -10.44 -1.36
CA PRO A 55 4.77 -9.89 -0.23
C PRO A 55 4.82 -8.37 -0.29
N MET A 56 3.78 -7.74 0.26
CA MET A 56 3.70 -6.30 0.42
C MET A 56 3.61 -5.96 1.91
N PRO A 57 4.73 -5.62 2.56
CA PRO A 57 4.75 -5.27 3.99
C PRO A 57 3.86 -4.06 4.27
N GLY A 58 3.36 -3.95 5.50
CA GLY A 58 2.30 -3.03 5.90
C GLY A 58 2.44 -1.58 5.41
N GLY A 59 3.64 -1.00 5.45
CA GLY A 59 3.89 0.35 4.92
C GLY A 59 3.70 0.45 3.41
N ALA A 60 4.14 -0.55 2.65
CA ALA A 60 3.93 -0.61 1.21
C ALA A 60 2.44 -0.81 0.87
N LEU A 61 1.73 -1.68 1.60
CA LEU A 61 0.30 -1.87 1.46
C LEU A 61 -0.45 -0.54 1.64
N THR A 62 -0.19 0.13 2.75
CA THR A 62 -0.86 1.40 3.09
C THR A 62 -0.59 2.49 2.04
N ALA A 63 0.68 2.68 1.64
CA ALA A 63 1.05 3.72 0.69
C ALA A 63 0.46 3.46 -0.71
N ASN A 64 0.51 2.22 -1.18
CA ASN A 64 0.07 1.87 -2.52
C ASN A 64 -1.46 1.85 -2.65
N THR A 65 -2.18 1.30 -1.68
CA THR A 65 -3.65 1.35 -1.66
C THR A 65 -4.16 2.78 -1.53
N GLN A 66 -3.48 3.62 -0.75
CA GLN A 66 -3.81 5.04 -0.67
C GLN A 66 -3.59 5.76 -2.01
N MET A 67 -2.47 5.49 -2.69
CA MET A 67 -2.20 6.04 -4.02
C MET A 67 -3.27 5.60 -5.03
N MET A 68 -3.65 4.33 -5.03
CA MET A 68 -4.70 3.81 -5.92
C MET A 68 -6.07 4.44 -5.60
N ARG A 69 -6.39 4.65 -4.32
CA ARG A 69 -7.62 5.33 -3.89
C ARG A 69 -7.64 6.78 -4.36
N ASP A 70 -6.56 7.53 -4.17
CA ASP A 70 -6.46 8.93 -4.56
C ASP A 70 -6.59 9.12 -6.09
N ASN A 71 -6.26 8.07 -6.86
CA ASN A 71 -6.42 8.05 -8.33
C ASN A 71 -7.72 7.36 -8.80
N GLY A 72 -8.59 6.92 -7.90
CA GLY A 72 -9.88 6.29 -8.25
C GLY A 72 -9.78 4.92 -8.91
N ILE A 73 -8.68 4.18 -8.66
CA ILE A 73 -8.38 2.88 -9.29
C ILE A 73 -8.16 1.76 -8.25
N LEU A 74 -8.67 1.94 -7.04
CA LEU A 74 -8.50 0.94 -5.97
C LEU A 74 -9.22 -0.38 -6.27
N ASP A 75 -10.27 -0.36 -7.06
CA ASP A 75 -10.98 -1.54 -7.55
C ASP A 75 -10.09 -2.50 -8.34
N ARG A 76 -9.02 -2.00 -8.95
CA ARG A 76 -8.03 -2.81 -9.67
C ARG A 76 -6.93 -3.41 -8.78
N TYR A 77 -6.97 -3.17 -7.47
CA TYR A 77 -5.98 -3.70 -6.54
C TYR A 77 -5.83 -5.22 -6.60
N PRO A 78 -6.89 -6.04 -6.66
CA PRO A 78 -6.75 -7.51 -6.79
C PRO A 78 -5.97 -7.93 -8.01
N GLU A 79 -6.17 -7.28 -9.17
CA GLU A 79 -5.42 -7.58 -10.41
C GLU A 79 -3.91 -7.30 -10.25
N VAL A 80 -3.56 -6.21 -9.55
CA VAL A 80 -2.16 -5.86 -9.27
C VAL A 80 -1.51 -6.89 -8.35
N ILE A 81 -2.24 -7.36 -7.33
CA ILE A 81 -1.77 -8.40 -6.41
C ILE A 81 -1.53 -9.72 -7.14
N ASP A 82 -2.44 -10.12 -8.00
CA ASP A 82 -2.27 -11.34 -8.82
C ASP A 82 -1.05 -11.23 -9.75
N ALA A 83 -0.87 -10.08 -10.40
CA ALA A 83 0.29 -9.83 -11.25
C ALA A 83 1.61 -9.79 -10.47
N MET A 84 1.59 -9.40 -9.20
CA MET A 84 2.79 -9.25 -8.37
C MET A 84 3.53 -10.58 -8.16
N GLY A 85 2.82 -11.70 -8.05
CA GLY A 85 3.43 -13.03 -7.94
C GLY A 85 4.32 -13.38 -9.14
N GLU A 86 3.88 -13.06 -10.35
CA GLU A 86 4.67 -13.25 -11.57
C GLU A 86 5.91 -12.33 -11.58
N VAL A 87 5.73 -11.07 -11.24
CA VAL A 87 6.80 -10.06 -11.19
C VAL A 87 7.88 -10.44 -10.19
N VAL A 88 7.52 -10.93 -9.00
CA VAL A 88 8.46 -11.41 -7.98
C VAL A 88 9.25 -12.60 -8.50
N ARG A 89 8.55 -13.60 -9.07
CA ARG A 89 9.18 -14.83 -9.59
C ARG A 89 10.15 -14.54 -10.72
N LEU A 90 9.74 -13.76 -11.72
CA LEU A 90 10.58 -13.42 -12.86
C LEU A 90 11.71 -12.44 -12.49
N GLY A 91 11.53 -11.67 -11.44
CA GLY A 91 12.55 -10.76 -10.90
C GLY A 91 13.60 -11.41 -10.00
N GLY A 92 13.57 -12.74 -9.81
CA GLY A 92 14.60 -13.46 -9.06
C GLY A 92 14.46 -13.43 -7.55
N PHE A 93 13.25 -13.21 -7.03
CA PHE A 93 12.91 -13.28 -5.59
C PHE A 93 13.74 -12.35 -4.69
N GLY A 94 14.06 -11.15 -5.13
CA GLY A 94 14.70 -10.15 -4.27
C GLY A 94 13.95 -9.97 -2.96
N THR A 95 14.68 -9.76 -1.87
CA THR A 95 14.08 -9.61 -0.54
C THR A 95 13.06 -8.49 -0.52
N SER A 96 11.81 -8.82 -0.19
CA SER A 96 10.68 -7.88 -0.24
C SER A 96 10.65 -6.96 0.97
N VAL A 97 11.68 -6.15 1.13
CA VAL A 97 11.75 -5.00 2.06
C VAL A 97 11.90 -3.72 1.24
N THR A 98 11.61 -2.58 1.85
CA THR A 98 11.79 -1.28 1.19
C THR A 98 13.25 -1.10 0.73
N PRO A 99 13.51 -0.74 -0.54
CA PRO A 99 12.54 -0.32 -1.57
C PRO A 99 12.04 -1.45 -2.50
N VAL A 100 12.48 -2.69 -2.38
CA VAL A 100 12.22 -3.78 -3.33
C VAL A 100 10.73 -4.13 -3.43
N SER A 101 10.01 -4.15 -2.31
CA SER A 101 8.55 -4.33 -2.31
C SER A 101 7.84 -3.28 -3.17
N GLN A 102 8.33 -2.05 -3.17
CA GLN A 102 7.80 -0.98 -4.00
C GLN A 102 8.13 -1.19 -5.49
N PHE A 103 9.30 -1.72 -5.80
CA PHE A 103 9.67 -2.06 -7.18
C PHE A 103 8.75 -3.12 -7.76
N TYR A 104 8.45 -4.16 -7.00
CA TYR A 104 7.51 -5.21 -7.39
C TYR A 104 6.11 -4.68 -7.62
N PHE A 105 5.62 -3.88 -6.69
CA PHE A 105 4.29 -3.28 -6.83
C PHE A 105 4.21 -2.37 -8.07
N GLN A 106 5.18 -1.48 -8.25
CA GLN A 106 5.19 -0.56 -9.40
C GLN A 106 5.24 -1.30 -10.73
N GLN A 107 6.02 -2.38 -10.82
CA GLN A 107 6.07 -3.19 -12.03
C GLN A 107 4.76 -3.95 -12.26
N ALA A 108 4.19 -4.57 -11.24
CA ALA A 108 2.89 -5.23 -11.32
C ALA A 108 1.79 -4.24 -11.74
N PHE A 109 1.78 -3.06 -11.14
CA PHE A 109 0.89 -1.97 -11.52
C PHE A 109 1.06 -1.56 -12.99
N ASN A 110 2.29 -1.38 -13.45
CA ASN A 110 2.56 -1.06 -14.86
C ASN A 110 2.05 -2.17 -15.79
N ASN A 111 2.27 -3.44 -15.44
CA ASN A 111 1.80 -4.58 -16.23
C ASN A 111 0.27 -4.63 -16.35
N VAL A 112 -0.44 -4.26 -15.29
CA VAL A 112 -1.92 -4.22 -15.28
C VAL A 112 -2.45 -3.01 -16.04
N MET A 113 -1.82 -1.83 -15.87
CA MET A 113 -2.34 -0.59 -16.44
C MET A 113 -1.96 -0.38 -17.91
N PHE A 114 -0.77 -0.81 -18.31
CA PHE A 114 -0.21 -0.50 -19.64
C PHE A 114 0.01 -1.75 -20.50
N GLY A 115 -0.16 -2.94 -19.96
CA GLY A 115 0.16 -4.22 -20.61
C GLY A 115 1.46 -4.83 -20.08
N LYS A 116 1.53 -6.18 -20.12
CA LYS A 116 2.68 -6.93 -19.59
C LYS A 116 3.98 -6.50 -20.28
N TRP A 117 4.92 -6.03 -19.45
CA TRP A 117 6.28 -5.64 -19.83
C TRP A 117 6.37 -4.51 -20.87
N GLU A 118 5.25 -3.79 -21.11
CA GLU A 118 5.26 -2.64 -22.00
C GLU A 118 5.98 -1.43 -21.37
N LYS A 119 5.88 -1.29 -20.06
CA LYS A 119 6.54 -0.22 -19.31
C LYS A 119 7.26 -0.79 -18.09
N PHE A 120 8.56 -0.55 -18.01
CA PHE A 120 9.35 -0.92 -16.84
C PHE A 120 9.31 0.18 -15.79
N ALA A 121 9.12 -0.23 -14.53
CA ALA A 121 9.39 0.60 -13.37
C ALA A 121 10.92 0.69 -13.21
N GLU A 122 11.44 1.91 -13.03
CA GLU A 122 12.89 2.15 -13.01
C GLU A 122 13.62 1.28 -11.98
N GLY A 123 13.09 1.22 -10.74
CA GLY A 123 13.69 0.41 -9.69
C GLY A 123 13.69 -1.08 -9.99
N TYR A 124 12.57 -1.62 -10.53
CA TYR A 124 12.48 -3.02 -10.90
C TYR A 124 13.45 -3.37 -12.04
N GLY A 125 13.48 -2.56 -13.08
CA GLY A 125 14.37 -2.78 -14.21
C GLY A 125 15.84 -2.74 -13.81
N LYS A 126 16.26 -1.73 -13.03
CA LYS A 126 17.63 -1.67 -12.49
C LYS A 126 17.96 -2.86 -11.60
N MET A 127 17.00 -3.36 -10.80
CA MET A 127 17.21 -4.53 -9.96
C MET A 127 17.51 -5.78 -10.78
N ILE A 128 16.68 -6.08 -11.79
CA ILE A 128 16.88 -7.29 -12.62
C ILE A 128 18.08 -7.20 -13.56
N LEU A 129 18.52 -5.98 -13.90
CA LEU A 129 19.72 -5.71 -14.67
C LEU A 129 21.00 -5.74 -13.82
N GLY A 130 20.91 -5.95 -12.49
CA GLY A 130 22.05 -6.11 -11.60
C GLY A 130 22.59 -4.84 -10.93
N TYR A 131 22.00 -3.67 -11.19
CA TYR A 131 22.48 -2.39 -10.65
C TYR A 131 22.36 -2.26 -9.11
N PHE A 132 21.59 -3.15 -8.48
CA PHE A 132 21.47 -3.21 -7.01
C PHE A 132 22.07 -4.50 -6.43
N GLY A 133 22.94 -5.17 -7.22
CA GLY A 133 23.57 -6.43 -6.85
C GLY A 133 22.75 -7.65 -7.23
N LYS A 134 23.11 -8.79 -6.64
CA LYS A 134 22.53 -10.10 -6.98
C LYS A 134 21.18 -10.31 -6.31
N THR A 135 20.23 -10.86 -7.06
CA THR A 135 19.00 -11.44 -6.53
C THR A 135 19.26 -12.89 -6.07
N PRO A 136 18.44 -13.47 -5.15
CA PRO A 136 18.59 -14.84 -4.65
C PRO A 136 18.59 -15.91 -5.75
N VAL A 137 17.78 -15.69 -6.79
CA VAL A 137 17.75 -16.51 -8.01
C VAL A 137 17.99 -15.59 -9.20
N ALA A 138 18.65 -16.07 -10.24
CA ALA A 138 18.81 -15.27 -11.46
C ALA A 138 17.45 -14.84 -12.00
N PRO A 139 17.27 -13.56 -12.35
CA PRO A 139 16.06 -13.10 -13.02
C PRO A 139 15.87 -13.83 -14.36
N ASP A 140 14.62 -13.86 -14.83
CA ASP A 140 14.30 -14.48 -16.12
C ASP A 140 15.02 -13.76 -17.26
N SER A 141 15.69 -14.53 -18.12
CA SER A 141 16.56 -13.99 -19.16
C SER A 141 15.83 -13.21 -20.26
N GLU A 142 14.57 -13.57 -20.54
CA GLU A 142 13.77 -12.84 -21.51
C GLU A 142 13.35 -11.48 -20.94
N ILE A 143 12.96 -11.43 -19.67
CA ILE A 143 12.59 -10.19 -19.01
C ILE A 143 13.80 -9.27 -18.85
N VAL A 144 14.97 -9.81 -18.54
CA VAL A 144 16.23 -9.03 -18.51
C VAL A 144 16.52 -8.41 -19.87
N LYS A 145 16.36 -9.17 -20.96
CA LYS A 145 16.55 -8.65 -22.32
C LYS A 145 15.57 -7.53 -22.65
N ILE A 146 14.29 -7.73 -22.39
CA ILE A 146 13.25 -6.71 -22.65
C ILE A 146 13.52 -5.45 -21.80
N ALA A 147 13.92 -5.61 -20.55
CA ALA A 147 14.26 -4.48 -19.68
C ALA A 147 15.47 -3.70 -20.22
N SER A 148 16.53 -4.41 -20.63
CA SER A 148 17.72 -3.80 -21.23
C SER A 148 17.35 -2.97 -22.46
N GLU A 149 16.58 -3.53 -23.39
CA GLU A 149 16.15 -2.85 -24.61
C GLU A 149 15.27 -1.62 -24.32
N LYS A 150 14.28 -1.76 -23.41
CA LYS A 150 13.33 -0.67 -23.11
C LYS A 150 13.92 0.45 -22.26
N MET A 151 14.87 0.12 -21.38
CA MET A 151 15.52 1.11 -20.52
C MET A 151 16.80 1.70 -21.14
N GLY A 152 17.36 1.07 -22.18
CA GLY A 152 18.63 1.47 -22.76
C GLY A 152 19.81 1.26 -21.80
N LEU A 153 19.73 0.25 -20.93
CA LEU A 153 20.74 -0.09 -19.93
C LEU A 153 21.24 -1.50 -20.14
N GLU A 154 22.54 -1.71 -20.13
CA GLU A 154 23.13 -3.06 -20.22
C GLU A 154 23.10 -3.75 -18.85
N PRO A 155 22.88 -5.08 -18.81
CA PRO A 155 23.02 -5.86 -17.59
C PRO A 155 24.44 -5.76 -17.03
N THR A 156 24.57 -5.69 -15.71
CA THR A 156 25.86 -5.58 -15.02
C THR A 156 25.98 -6.57 -13.88
N THR A 157 27.22 -6.95 -13.59
CA THR A 157 27.63 -7.74 -12.41
C THR A 157 28.59 -6.93 -11.52
N GLU A 158 28.81 -5.67 -11.86
CA GLU A 158 29.66 -4.76 -11.09
C GLU A 158 29.07 -4.54 -9.68
N SER A 159 29.95 -4.33 -8.72
CA SER A 159 29.52 -4.04 -7.35
C SER A 159 28.78 -2.70 -7.30
N PRO A 160 27.57 -2.63 -6.72
CA PRO A 160 26.90 -1.35 -6.52
C PRO A 160 27.72 -0.32 -5.73
N LEU A 161 28.56 -0.79 -4.80
CA LEU A 161 29.47 0.07 -4.04
C LEU A 161 30.53 0.69 -4.95
N GLU A 162 31.16 -0.10 -5.81
CA GLU A 162 32.17 0.38 -6.76
C GLU A 162 31.57 1.35 -7.77
N MET A 163 30.35 1.07 -8.28
CA MET A 163 29.63 1.98 -9.15
C MET A 163 29.30 3.32 -8.44
N ASP A 164 28.94 3.26 -7.16
CA ASP A 164 28.61 4.46 -6.38
C ASP A 164 29.87 5.27 -6.03
N GLU A 165 30.98 4.60 -5.69
CA GLU A 165 32.27 5.26 -5.44
C GLU A 165 32.84 5.94 -6.69
N ALA A 166 32.62 5.34 -7.86
CA ALA A 166 33.02 5.90 -9.14
C ALA A 166 32.13 7.07 -9.60
N ASN A 167 30.96 7.28 -8.97
CA ASN A 167 30.01 8.30 -9.38
C ASN A 167 30.37 9.68 -8.78
N PRO A 168 30.78 10.67 -9.60
CA PRO A 168 31.21 11.99 -9.10
C PRO A 168 30.05 12.80 -8.46
N GLU A 169 28.79 12.40 -8.67
CA GLU A 169 27.63 13.07 -8.10
C GLU A 169 27.28 12.57 -6.69
N LYS A 170 27.93 11.50 -6.22
CA LYS A 170 27.70 10.88 -4.92
C LYS A 170 28.83 11.15 -3.93
N GLY A 171 28.51 11.10 -2.64
CA GLY A 171 29.47 11.24 -1.55
C GLY A 171 29.49 12.61 -0.90
N VAL A 172 30.51 12.83 -0.06
CA VAL A 172 30.62 14.02 0.80
C VAL A 172 30.91 15.29 -0.02
N ALA A 173 31.86 15.23 -0.94
CA ALA A 173 32.29 16.41 -1.68
C ALA A 173 31.17 17.04 -2.53
N PRO A 174 30.38 16.26 -3.32
CA PRO A 174 29.23 16.82 -4.03
C PRO A 174 28.12 17.33 -3.09
N ALA A 175 27.95 16.72 -1.91
CA ALA A 175 26.96 17.19 -0.93
C ALA A 175 27.35 18.56 -0.35
N VAL A 176 28.63 18.74 0.00
CA VAL A 176 29.18 20.04 0.45
C VAL A 176 28.99 21.09 -0.63
N ALA A 177 29.38 20.80 -1.87
CA ALA A 177 29.21 21.75 -2.97
C ALA A 177 27.74 22.17 -3.19
N LYS A 178 26.81 21.26 -3.04
CA LYS A 178 25.35 21.54 -3.11
C LYS A 178 24.89 22.43 -1.95
N LEU A 179 25.36 22.20 -0.72
CA LEU A 179 25.07 23.07 0.43
C LEU A 179 25.57 24.49 0.21
N GLU A 180 26.84 24.65 -0.24
CA GLU A 180 27.43 25.93 -0.51
C GLU A 180 26.69 26.70 -1.62
N ALA A 181 26.31 25.99 -2.71
CA ALA A 181 25.54 26.57 -3.80
C ALA A 181 24.17 27.09 -3.38
N GLU A 182 23.56 26.43 -2.39
CA GLU A 182 22.24 26.79 -1.85
C GLU A 182 22.32 27.77 -0.66
N GLY A 183 23.53 28.18 -0.25
CA GLY A 183 23.76 29.09 0.89
C GLY A 183 23.39 28.49 2.23
N LEU A 184 23.43 27.15 2.36
CA LEU A 184 23.11 26.42 3.57
C LEU A 184 24.39 26.16 4.41
N PRO A 185 24.27 26.09 5.75
CA PRO A 185 25.42 25.79 6.60
C PRO A 185 26.03 24.42 6.29
N VAL A 186 27.34 24.37 6.11
CA VAL A 186 28.09 23.12 5.94
C VAL A 186 28.43 22.57 7.32
N THR A 187 27.62 21.63 7.79
CA THR A 187 27.83 20.84 9.02
C THR A 187 27.84 19.38 8.65
N ASP A 188 28.35 18.51 9.53
CA ASP A 188 28.34 17.07 9.31
C ASP A 188 26.91 16.54 9.13
N GLU A 189 25.96 17.03 9.93
CA GLU A 189 24.56 16.68 9.83
C GLU A 189 23.94 17.10 8.49
N ASN A 190 24.11 18.36 8.09
CA ASN A 190 23.56 18.85 6.82
C ASN A 190 24.20 18.14 5.63
N THR A 191 25.51 17.88 5.71
CA THR A 191 26.23 17.13 4.67
C THR A 191 25.69 15.72 4.54
N PHE A 192 25.45 15.04 5.66
CA PHE A 192 24.83 13.72 5.66
C PHE A 192 23.41 13.75 5.05
N ILE A 193 22.58 14.71 5.47
CA ILE A 193 21.21 14.87 4.95
C ILE A 193 21.24 15.06 3.42
N VAL A 194 22.11 15.89 2.90
CA VAL A 194 22.19 16.15 1.46
C VAL A 194 22.80 14.97 0.70
N ALA A 195 23.82 14.32 1.25
CA ALA A 195 24.42 13.13 0.64
C ALA A 195 23.40 11.97 0.55
N ALA A 196 22.59 11.76 1.60
CA ALA A 196 21.62 10.68 1.68
C ALA A 196 20.30 10.97 0.95
N CYS A 197 19.83 12.23 0.97
CA CYS A 197 18.49 12.60 0.51
C CYS A 197 18.49 13.52 -0.73
N GLY A 198 19.63 13.97 -1.20
CA GLY A 198 19.74 14.79 -2.41
C GLY A 198 18.89 16.07 -2.35
N ALA A 199 18.14 16.32 -3.43
CA ALA A 199 17.28 17.51 -3.53
C ALA A 199 16.19 17.58 -2.43
N LYS A 200 15.70 16.44 -1.96
CA LYS A 200 14.75 16.40 -0.83
C LYS A 200 15.41 16.86 0.47
N GLY A 201 16.68 16.52 0.67
CA GLY A 201 17.47 17.03 1.80
C GLY A 201 17.61 18.56 1.77
N ILE A 202 17.89 19.12 0.61
CA ILE A 202 17.94 20.58 0.42
C ILE A 202 16.59 21.23 0.77
N SER A 203 15.48 20.72 0.22
CA SER A 203 14.13 21.23 0.52
C SER A 203 13.80 21.14 2.00
N PHE A 204 14.23 20.05 2.67
CA PHE A 204 14.06 19.90 4.11
C PHE A 204 14.83 20.96 4.90
N LEU A 205 16.10 21.17 4.58
CA LEU A 205 16.95 22.15 5.27
C LEU A 205 16.47 23.59 5.04
N LYS A 206 15.80 23.86 3.93
CA LYS A 206 15.14 25.16 3.65
C LYS A 206 13.78 25.33 4.34
N GLY A 207 13.24 24.26 4.98
CA GLY A 207 11.91 24.29 5.56
C GLY A 207 10.75 24.24 4.56
N GLU A 208 11.03 23.85 3.31
CA GLU A 208 10.05 23.79 2.21
C GLU A 208 9.31 22.43 2.14
N MET A 209 9.72 21.45 2.93
CA MET A 209 9.10 20.11 2.93
C MET A 209 7.68 20.16 3.45
N LYS A 210 6.76 19.58 2.68
CA LYS A 210 5.38 19.41 3.12
C LYS A 210 5.26 18.21 4.05
N THR A 211 4.55 18.39 5.15
CA THR A 211 4.14 17.30 6.02
C THR A 211 3.01 16.51 5.36
N ASN A 212 3.24 15.21 5.11
CA ASN A 212 2.27 14.37 4.40
C ASN A 212 1.32 13.60 5.34
N VAL A 213 1.37 13.84 6.66
CA VAL A 213 0.42 13.26 7.60
C VAL A 213 -0.94 13.95 7.47
N ARG A 214 -2.01 13.17 7.45
CA ARG A 214 -3.37 13.66 7.34
C ARG A 214 -3.97 13.75 8.74
N LYS A 215 -3.94 14.93 9.33
CA LYS A 215 -4.63 15.17 10.59
C LYS A 215 -6.13 15.26 10.34
N ILE A 216 -6.90 14.60 11.21
CA ILE A 216 -8.37 14.68 11.15
C ILE A 216 -8.77 16.07 11.67
N ASP A 217 -9.53 16.81 10.88
CA ASP A 217 -10.14 18.05 11.32
C ASP A 217 -11.38 17.71 12.18
N LYS A 218 -11.23 17.82 13.49
CA LYS A 218 -12.30 17.52 14.45
C LYS A 218 -13.38 18.60 14.48
N GLU A 219 -13.10 19.79 13.91
CA GLU A 219 -14.06 20.89 13.82
C GLU A 219 -14.87 20.83 12.51
N ALA A 220 -14.37 20.14 11.50
CA ALA A 220 -15.16 19.84 10.33
C ALA A 220 -16.33 18.94 10.76
N PRO A 221 -17.59 19.26 10.39
CA PRO A 221 -18.69 18.34 10.62
C PRO A 221 -18.26 16.99 10.05
N ALA A 222 -18.35 15.94 10.87
CA ALA A 222 -17.89 14.62 10.51
C ALA A 222 -18.31 14.34 9.08
N ALA A 223 -17.37 14.33 8.14
CA ALA A 223 -17.62 13.82 6.82
C ALA A 223 -17.99 12.36 7.08
N THR A 224 -19.29 12.11 7.13
CA THR A 224 -19.85 10.79 7.27
C THR A 224 -19.12 9.92 6.28
N ALA A 225 -18.35 8.98 6.81
CA ALA A 225 -17.66 8.00 6.00
C ALA A 225 -18.71 7.42 5.06
N GLY A 226 -18.68 7.89 3.79
CA GLY A 226 -19.42 7.30 2.68
C GLY A 226 -20.86 6.85 2.89
N THR A 227 -21.65 7.52 3.74
CA THR A 227 -23.11 7.42 3.71
C THR A 227 -23.64 8.76 3.25
N GLY A 228 -23.92 8.83 1.95
CA GLY A 228 -24.82 9.84 1.42
C GLY A 228 -24.25 11.26 1.49
N GLY A 229 -23.74 11.75 0.36
CA GLY A 229 -23.94 13.15 0.03
C GLY A 229 -25.39 13.50 0.35
N ALA A 230 -25.70 14.76 0.67
CA ALA A 230 -27.05 15.27 0.81
C ALA A 230 -27.93 14.48 -0.14
N CYS A 231 -28.93 13.77 0.40
CA CYS A 231 -29.76 12.88 -0.40
C CYS A 231 -30.10 13.62 -1.67
N ALA A 232 -29.50 13.23 -2.77
CA ALA A 232 -30.02 13.67 -4.04
C ALA A 232 -31.45 13.14 -4.02
N ASP A 233 -32.43 14.01 -4.09
CA ASP A 233 -33.87 13.66 -4.05
C ASP A 233 -34.18 12.56 -5.10
N LYS A 234 -33.19 12.22 -5.92
CA LYS A 234 -33.30 11.23 -6.98
C LYS A 234 -31.96 10.53 -7.25
N LEU A 235 -31.95 9.21 -7.13
CA LEU A 235 -30.82 8.34 -7.40
C LEU A 235 -31.12 7.41 -8.59
N THR A 236 -30.09 7.05 -9.35
CA THR A 236 -30.19 5.99 -10.34
C THR A 236 -29.33 4.82 -9.90
N VAL A 237 -29.96 3.67 -9.66
CA VAL A 237 -29.30 2.44 -9.21
C VAL A 237 -29.34 1.43 -10.36
N ASN A 238 -28.18 0.83 -10.67
CA ASN A 238 -28.09 -0.25 -11.65
C ASN A 238 -27.89 -1.58 -10.92
N VAL A 239 -28.77 -2.53 -11.15
CA VAL A 239 -28.69 -3.87 -10.54
C VAL A 239 -28.84 -4.91 -11.66
N GLY A 240 -27.82 -5.74 -11.86
CA GLY A 240 -27.87 -6.83 -12.85
C GLY A 240 -28.07 -6.40 -14.31
N GLY A 241 -27.79 -5.12 -14.62
CA GLY A 241 -28.02 -4.55 -15.95
C GLY A 241 -29.33 -3.74 -16.07
N ASP A 242 -30.22 -3.86 -15.11
CA ASP A 242 -31.48 -3.08 -15.05
C ASP A 242 -31.26 -1.74 -14.32
N LYS A 243 -31.91 -0.70 -14.84
CA LYS A 243 -31.79 0.66 -14.33
C LYS A 243 -33.02 1.04 -13.51
N PHE A 244 -32.81 1.34 -12.24
CA PHE A 244 -33.84 1.79 -11.30
C PHE A 244 -33.64 3.27 -10.99
N VAL A 245 -34.71 4.06 -11.14
CA VAL A 245 -34.73 5.46 -10.71
C VAL A 245 -35.46 5.52 -9.38
N VAL A 246 -34.73 5.87 -8.32
CA VAL A 246 -35.25 5.96 -6.95
C VAL A 246 -35.33 7.43 -6.56
N GLN A 247 -36.50 7.87 -6.14
CA GLN A 247 -36.73 9.21 -5.61
C GLN A 247 -37.21 9.09 -4.17
N PHE A 248 -36.57 9.82 -3.26
CA PHE A 248 -36.95 9.85 -1.84
C PHE A 248 -37.75 11.09 -1.54
N ASP A 249 -38.80 10.92 -0.75
CA ASP A 249 -39.66 12.01 -0.24
C ASP A 249 -40.05 11.66 1.22
N GLY A 250 -39.27 12.15 2.18
CA GLY A 250 -39.40 11.77 3.59
C GLY A 250 -39.27 10.25 3.82
N ASP A 251 -40.28 9.63 4.39
CA ASP A 251 -40.33 8.19 4.69
C ASP A 251 -40.82 7.35 3.50
N LYS A 252 -40.82 7.89 2.29
CA LYS A 252 -41.23 7.19 1.08
C LYS A 252 -40.14 7.19 0.02
N ALA A 253 -39.96 6.03 -0.64
CA ALA A 253 -39.14 5.92 -1.83
C ALA A 253 -40.01 5.56 -3.03
N THR A 254 -39.88 6.27 -4.11
CA THR A 254 -40.51 5.97 -5.39
C THR A 254 -39.47 5.31 -6.31
N VAL A 255 -39.70 4.05 -6.70
CA VAL A 255 -38.84 3.29 -7.58
C VAL A 255 -39.54 3.09 -8.91
N ASN A 256 -39.02 3.64 -9.99
CA ASN A 256 -39.61 3.60 -11.35
C ASN A 256 -41.11 3.97 -11.35
N GLY A 257 -41.52 4.94 -10.51
CA GLY A 257 -42.90 5.42 -10.44
C GLY A 257 -43.82 4.69 -9.44
N GLN A 258 -43.32 3.67 -8.76
CA GLN A 258 -44.05 2.94 -7.69
C GLN A 258 -43.52 3.35 -6.32
N SER A 259 -44.43 3.78 -5.41
CA SER A 259 -44.06 4.25 -4.06
C SER A 259 -44.00 3.11 -3.05
N TYR A 260 -43.00 3.15 -2.18
CA TYR A 260 -42.77 2.23 -1.07
C TYR A 260 -42.53 3.02 0.21
N ASP A 261 -43.05 2.54 1.33
CA ASP A 261 -42.70 3.08 2.65
C ASP A 261 -41.29 2.53 3.02
N VAL A 262 -40.39 3.46 3.42
CA VAL A 262 -38.99 3.10 3.73
C VAL A 262 -38.68 3.57 5.14
N ALA A 263 -38.24 2.65 5.98
CA ALA A 263 -37.63 3.00 7.27
C ALA A 263 -36.11 2.84 7.15
N VAL A 264 -35.38 3.93 7.40
CA VAL A 264 -33.92 3.92 7.45
C VAL A 264 -33.50 3.89 8.91
N THR A 265 -32.86 2.80 9.34
CA THR A 265 -32.25 2.69 10.66
C THR A 265 -30.73 2.77 10.55
N GLU A 266 -30.09 3.56 11.40
CA GLU A 266 -28.64 3.53 11.55
C GLU A 266 -28.21 2.23 12.23
N GLY A 267 -27.38 1.45 11.55
CA GLY A 267 -26.82 0.18 12.01
C GLY A 267 -27.28 -0.98 11.12
N GLY A 268 -26.33 -1.74 10.60
CA GLY A 268 -26.63 -2.92 9.81
C GLY A 268 -27.09 -4.06 10.71
N ASP A 269 -28.39 -4.24 10.89
CA ASP A 269 -28.92 -5.54 11.26
C ASP A 269 -28.78 -6.45 10.04
N GLU A 270 -28.11 -7.59 10.21
CA GLU A 270 -28.07 -8.63 9.19
C GLU A 270 -29.52 -9.00 8.85
N ALA A 271 -29.95 -8.74 7.63
CA ALA A 271 -31.24 -9.16 7.14
C ALA A 271 -31.32 -10.68 7.22
N ALA A 272 -32.24 -11.21 8.02
CA ALA A 272 -32.54 -12.62 8.05
C ALA A 272 -32.87 -13.09 6.62
N PRO A 273 -32.33 -14.23 6.14
CA PRO A 273 -32.56 -14.68 4.77
C PRO A 273 -34.05 -14.92 4.56
N SER A 274 -34.63 -14.21 3.60
CA SER A 274 -36.01 -14.44 3.18
C SER A 274 -36.14 -15.88 2.66
N SER A 275 -37.01 -16.69 3.29
CA SER A 275 -37.37 -18.03 2.85
C SER A 275 -38.12 -17.96 1.51
N GLY A 276 -37.42 -18.31 0.45
CA GLY A 276 -38.05 -18.43 -0.86
C GLY A 276 -37.21 -19.26 -1.82
N GLY A 277 -37.56 -20.55 -2.00
CA GLY A 277 -37.14 -21.36 -3.13
C GLY A 277 -36.34 -22.62 -2.79
N ALA A 278 -37.03 -23.75 -2.82
CA ALA A 278 -36.51 -25.10 -2.67
C ALA A 278 -35.39 -25.44 -3.67
N GLY A 279 -34.32 -26.07 -3.20
CA GLY A 279 -33.30 -26.65 -4.08
C GLY A 279 -32.17 -27.31 -3.33
N GLY A 280 -32.23 -28.62 -3.13
CA GLY A 280 -31.07 -29.50 -3.02
C GLY A 280 -30.36 -29.57 -1.68
N ALA A 281 -30.65 -30.61 -0.90
CA ALA A 281 -29.92 -31.02 0.28
C ALA A 281 -28.45 -31.38 -0.09
N GLY A 282 -27.51 -30.51 0.27
CA GLY A 282 -26.08 -30.82 0.28
C GLY A 282 -25.72 -31.64 1.52
N THR A 283 -25.03 -32.76 1.35
CA THR A 283 -24.51 -33.59 2.42
C THR A 283 -23.44 -32.87 3.20
N PRO A 284 -23.51 -32.79 4.55
CA PRO A 284 -22.42 -32.16 5.33
C PRO A 284 -21.13 -32.97 5.27
N LEU A 285 -20.02 -32.32 4.93
CA LEU A 285 -18.68 -32.90 5.05
C LEU A 285 -18.23 -32.80 6.52
N PRO A 286 -17.86 -33.91 7.19
CA PRO A 286 -17.29 -33.83 8.53
C PRO A 286 -15.87 -33.24 8.46
N ALA A 287 -15.56 -32.30 9.36
CA ALA A 287 -14.20 -31.77 9.53
C ALA A 287 -13.29 -32.89 10.08
N PRO A 288 -12.07 -33.02 9.58
CA PRO A 288 -11.09 -33.94 10.17
C PRO A 288 -10.69 -33.42 11.55
N MET A 289 -10.82 -34.29 12.55
CA MET A 289 -10.31 -34.06 13.89
C MET A 289 -8.81 -34.35 13.96
N PRO A 290 -8.10 -33.75 14.94
CA PRO A 290 -6.63 -33.66 14.98
C PRO A 290 -5.91 -34.98 15.12
#